data_ec4c4ce03bcdf569decca08e071894dd
#
_entry.id   ec4c4ce03bcdf569decca08e071894dd
#
_cell.length_a   1.000
_cell.length_b   1.000
_cell.length_c   1.000
_cell.angle_alpha   90.00
_cell.angle_beta   90.00
_cell.angle_gamma   90.00
#
_symmetry.space_group_name_H-M   'P 1'
#
loop_
_entity.id
_entity.type
_entity.pdbx_description
1 polymer ?
#
loop_
_entity_poly.entity_id
_entity_poly.type
_entity_poly.pdbx_seq_one_letter_code
_entity_poly.pdbx_strand_id
1 'polypeptide(L)'
;MKRRTIISIQESQPELDFEEAEHSPPFTLPEYQRQLLAPRIAAGFIDLAIAAAIFSIFVVTTYLEGPEDFTLDRRVLGVYGVSYFALVTIYFFLFMLTASQTPGMKFRGLIVSTTEDAPLDPKRACLRGFGYLISILPLLLGFIWMLIDPEHLTWADKVSGTYIKKI
;
A
#
# COMPACT_ATOMS: atom_id res chain seq x y z
N MET A 1 21.95 56.68 43.46
CA MET A 1 22.25 56.47 42.04
C MET A 1 22.07 55.00 41.72
N LYS A 2 20.93 54.65 41.12
CA LYS A 2 20.48 53.26 40.90
C LYS A 2 20.78 52.88 39.44
N ARG A 3 21.77 52.01 39.18
CA ARG A 3 22.09 51.51 37.85
C ARG A 3 20.97 50.60 37.40
N ARG A 4 20.27 50.92 36.29
CA ARG A 4 19.38 50.01 35.60
C ARG A 4 20.23 49.11 34.69
N THR A 5 20.22 47.83 34.98
CA THR A 5 20.77 46.82 34.12
C THR A 5 19.78 46.57 32.99
N ILE A 6 20.12 46.97 31.78
CA ILE A 6 19.33 46.65 30.58
C ILE A 6 19.71 45.22 30.18
N ILE A 7 18.81 44.28 30.44
CA ILE A 7 18.96 42.91 29.87
C ILE A 7 18.49 43.01 28.41
N SER A 8 19.46 42.94 27.50
CA SER A 8 19.15 42.75 26.09
C SER A 8 18.74 41.27 25.89
N ILE A 9 17.45 41.01 25.75
CA ILE A 9 16.95 39.76 25.26
C ILE A 9 17.25 39.74 23.78
N GLN A 10 18.34 39.09 23.41
CA GLN A 10 18.64 38.77 22.01
C GLN A 10 17.75 37.58 21.67
N GLU A 11 16.57 37.89 21.15
CA GLU A 11 15.65 36.93 20.57
C GLU A 11 16.37 36.32 19.34
N SER A 12 17.01 35.17 19.54
CA SER A 12 17.48 34.37 18.42
C SER A 12 16.25 33.81 17.72
N GLN A 13 15.74 34.52 16.75
CA GLN A 13 14.79 33.93 15.81
C GLN A 13 15.50 32.74 15.16
N PRO A 14 14.91 31.53 15.23
CA PRO A 14 15.43 30.44 14.43
C PRO A 14 15.32 30.87 12.97
N GLU A 15 16.48 31.08 12.35
CA GLU A 15 16.58 31.29 10.92
C GLU A 15 15.97 30.04 10.26
N LEU A 16 14.79 30.20 9.66
CA LEU A 16 14.16 29.14 8.90
C LEU A 16 15.02 28.92 7.66
N ASP A 17 15.89 27.94 7.77
CA ASP A 17 16.77 27.54 6.66
C ASP A 17 15.92 26.81 5.61
N PHE A 18 15.44 27.58 4.64
CA PHE A 18 14.65 27.05 3.51
C PHE A 18 15.51 26.23 2.54
N GLU A 19 16.84 26.29 2.64
CA GLU A 19 17.75 25.47 1.83
C GLU A 19 17.78 24.00 2.28
N GLU A 20 17.54 23.70 3.56
CA GLU A 20 17.43 22.29 4.03
C GLU A 20 16.19 21.57 3.49
N ALA A 21 15.13 22.28 3.13
CA ALA A 21 13.92 21.66 2.58
C ALA A 21 14.10 21.16 1.13
N GLU A 22 15.05 21.72 0.38
CA GLU A 22 15.30 21.37 -1.03
C GLU A 22 16.21 20.14 -1.19
N HIS A 23 16.90 19.73 -0.12
CA HIS A 23 17.86 18.62 -0.10
C HIS A 23 17.44 17.48 0.82
N SER A 24 16.14 17.25 1.05
CA SER A 24 15.73 15.99 1.65
C SER A 24 16.19 14.85 0.72
N PRO A 25 17.05 13.93 1.18
CA PRO A 25 17.52 12.86 0.33
C PRO A 25 16.32 12.09 -0.19
N PRO A 26 16.35 11.64 -1.45
CA PRO A 26 15.27 10.81 -1.97
C PRO A 26 15.05 9.64 -1.00
N PHE A 27 13.76 9.30 -0.77
CA PHE A 27 13.38 8.20 0.11
C PHE A 27 14.19 6.94 -0.24
N THR A 28 15.15 6.60 0.61
CA THR A 28 16.01 5.42 0.45
C THR A 28 15.83 4.51 1.65
N LEU A 29 15.68 3.21 1.38
CA LEU A 29 15.59 2.19 2.43
C LEU A 29 16.98 1.72 2.86
N PRO A 30 17.16 1.33 4.14
CA PRO A 30 18.35 0.64 4.58
C PRO A 30 18.63 -0.63 3.73
N GLU A 31 19.89 -0.93 3.47
CA GLU A 31 20.29 -1.98 2.54
C GLU A 31 19.73 -3.38 2.90
N TYR A 32 19.58 -3.68 4.20
CA TYR A 32 19.01 -4.95 4.66
C TYR A 32 17.52 -5.13 4.33
N GLN A 33 16.80 -4.08 3.95
CA GLN A 33 15.37 -4.13 3.62
C GLN A 33 15.09 -4.40 2.15
N ARG A 34 16.11 -4.34 1.28
CA ARG A 34 15.96 -4.54 -0.18
C ARG A 34 15.59 -5.97 -0.59
N GLN A 35 15.68 -6.96 0.29
CA GLN A 35 15.58 -8.38 -0.05
C GLN A 35 14.19 -9.02 0.20
N LEU A 36 13.10 -8.25 0.25
CA LEU A 36 11.77 -8.78 0.57
C LEU A 36 10.90 -9.11 -0.67
N LEU A 37 11.46 -9.19 -1.87
CA LEU A 37 10.71 -9.40 -3.11
C LEU A 37 9.93 -10.72 -3.09
N ALA A 38 10.61 -11.85 -2.86
CA ALA A 38 9.98 -13.18 -2.91
C ALA A 38 8.87 -13.37 -1.84
N PRO A 39 9.05 -12.98 -0.56
CA PRO A 39 7.97 -13.03 0.41
C PRO A 39 6.76 -12.15 0.06
N ARG A 40 6.98 -10.98 -0.56
CA ARG A 40 5.91 -10.07 -1.00
C ARG A 40 5.08 -10.67 -2.13
N ILE A 41 5.74 -11.22 -3.14
CA ILE A 41 5.08 -11.91 -4.26
C ILE A 41 4.26 -13.09 -3.72
N ALA A 42 4.85 -13.93 -2.85
CA ALA A 42 4.15 -15.06 -2.26
C ALA A 42 2.93 -14.61 -1.42
N ALA A 43 3.04 -13.53 -0.65
CA ALA A 43 1.91 -12.96 0.08
C ALA A 43 0.79 -12.52 -0.87
N GLY A 44 1.13 -11.83 -1.97
CA GLY A 44 0.17 -11.40 -2.98
C GLY A 44 -0.57 -12.58 -3.63
N PHE A 45 0.12 -13.67 -3.95
CA PHE A 45 -0.52 -14.89 -4.46
C PHE A 45 -1.48 -15.52 -3.46
N ILE A 46 -1.13 -15.56 -2.18
CA ILE A 46 -2.02 -16.06 -1.12
C ILE A 46 -3.28 -15.18 -1.04
N ASP A 47 -3.13 -13.87 -1.06
CA ASP A 47 -4.26 -12.94 -1.03
C ASP A 47 -5.18 -13.10 -2.25
N LEU A 48 -4.61 -13.22 -3.45
CA LEU A 48 -5.38 -13.46 -4.67
C LEU A 48 -6.09 -14.83 -4.63
N ALA A 49 -5.46 -15.87 -4.06
CA ALA A 49 -6.09 -17.17 -3.90
C ALA A 49 -7.27 -17.11 -2.90
N ILE A 50 -7.14 -16.36 -1.80
CA ILE A 50 -8.22 -16.13 -0.85
C ILE A 50 -9.37 -15.37 -1.53
N ALA A 51 -9.08 -14.30 -2.25
CA ALA A 51 -10.09 -13.53 -2.98
C ALA A 51 -10.78 -14.40 -4.05
N ALA A 52 -10.03 -15.22 -4.77
CA ALA A 52 -10.57 -16.15 -5.77
C ALA A 52 -11.48 -17.21 -5.12
N ALA A 53 -11.10 -17.74 -3.97
CA ALA A 53 -11.94 -18.71 -3.23
C ALA A 53 -13.28 -18.08 -2.80
N ILE A 54 -13.24 -16.85 -2.25
CA ILE A 54 -14.45 -16.11 -1.89
C ILE A 54 -15.32 -15.85 -3.13
N PHE A 55 -14.72 -15.41 -4.22
CA PHE A 55 -15.43 -15.13 -5.46
C PHE A 55 -16.02 -16.38 -6.10
N SER A 56 -15.34 -17.54 -5.98
CA SER A 56 -15.83 -18.81 -6.49
C SER A 56 -17.14 -19.23 -5.82
N ILE A 57 -17.31 -18.95 -4.54
CA ILE A 57 -18.56 -19.20 -3.82
C ILE A 57 -19.69 -18.39 -4.47
N PHE A 58 -19.44 -17.10 -4.73
CA PHE A 58 -20.42 -16.23 -5.40
C PHE A 58 -20.78 -16.75 -6.80
N VAL A 59 -19.79 -17.15 -7.60
CA VAL A 59 -20.04 -17.69 -8.96
C VAL A 59 -20.85 -18.98 -8.90
N VAL A 60 -20.50 -19.90 -8.00
CA VAL A 60 -21.21 -21.18 -7.83
C VAL A 60 -22.66 -20.94 -7.40
N THR A 61 -22.90 -20.06 -6.42
CA THR A 61 -24.24 -19.71 -5.97
C THR A 61 -25.08 -19.13 -7.11
N THR A 62 -24.51 -18.20 -7.89
CA THR A 62 -25.20 -17.60 -9.05
C THR A 62 -25.51 -18.64 -10.13
N TYR A 63 -24.65 -19.64 -10.32
CA TYR A 63 -24.88 -20.73 -11.27
C TYR A 63 -25.97 -21.68 -10.80
N LEU A 64 -26.02 -22.01 -9.50
CA LEU A 64 -27.01 -22.96 -8.93
C LEU A 64 -28.41 -22.35 -8.80
N GLU A 65 -28.51 -21.07 -8.50
CA GLU A 65 -29.78 -20.34 -8.29
C GLU A 65 -30.22 -19.55 -9.52
N GLY A 66 -29.39 -19.51 -10.55
CA GLY A 66 -29.66 -18.79 -11.79
C GLY A 66 -30.76 -19.48 -12.64
N PRO A 67 -31.30 -18.78 -13.65
CA PRO A 67 -32.29 -19.34 -14.58
C PRO A 67 -31.69 -20.56 -15.31
N GLU A 68 -32.58 -21.52 -15.69
CA GLU A 68 -32.16 -22.73 -16.41
C GLU A 68 -31.45 -22.42 -17.75
N ASP A 69 -31.70 -21.25 -18.33
CA ASP A 69 -31.07 -20.77 -19.58
C ASP A 69 -29.78 -20.00 -19.34
N PHE A 70 -29.19 -20.07 -18.11
CA PHE A 70 -27.96 -19.33 -17.79
C PHE A 70 -26.81 -19.77 -18.68
N THR A 71 -26.34 -18.88 -19.54
CA THR A 71 -25.20 -19.12 -20.43
C THR A 71 -24.03 -18.19 -20.07
N LEU A 72 -22.84 -18.74 -20.00
CA LEU A 72 -21.61 -17.98 -19.84
C LEU A 72 -21.21 -17.28 -21.14
N ASP A 73 -21.95 -16.23 -21.48
CA ASP A 73 -21.63 -15.39 -22.62
C ASP A 73 -20.56 -14.34 -22.30
N ARG A 74 -20.09 -13.63 -23.32
CA ARG A 74 -19.04 -12.59 -23.14
C ARG A 74 -19.46 -11.47 -22.16
N ARG A 75 -20.76 -11.16 -22.08
CA ARG A 75 -21.26 -10.11 -21.17
C ARG A 75 -21.20 -10.57 -19.73
N VAL A 76 -21.64 -11.79 -19.46
CA VAL A 76 -21.61 -12.40 -18.13
C VAL A 76 -20.15 -12.53 -17.64
N LEU A 77 -19.24 -12.98 -18.50
CA LEU A 77 -17.80 -13.01 -18.18
C LEU A 77 -17.25 -11.61 -17.88
N GLY A 78 -17.68 -10.60 -18.61
CA GLY A 78 -17.30 -9.21 -18.34
C GLY A 78 -17.78 -8.72 -16.97
N VAL A 79 -19.04 -9.01 -16.61
CA VAL A 79 -19.60 -8.65 -15.30
C VAL A 79 -18.84 -9.37 -14.18
N TYR A 80 -18.58 -10.66 -14.32
CA TYR A 80 -17.78 -11.41 -13.32
C TYR A 80 -16.35 -10.87 -13.21
N GLY A 81 -15.71 -10.50 -14.32
CA GLY A 81 -14.38 -9.89 -14.31
C GLY A 81 -14.36 -8.56 -13.56
N VAL A 82 -15.32 -7.68 -13.82
CA VAL A 82 -15.45 -6.39 -13.10
C VAL A 82 -15.76 -6.62 -11.62
N SER A 83 -16.65 -7.57 -11.30
CA SER A 83 -17.00 -7.89 -9.92
C SER A 83 -15.82 -8.47 -9.15
N TYR A 84 -15.03 -9.36 -9.74
CA TYR A 84 -13.81 -9.88 -9.14
C TYR A 84 -12.76 -8.77 -8.89
N PHE A 85 -12.58 -7.89 -9.88
CA PHE A 85 -11.69 -6.75 -9.75
C PHE A 85 -12.12 -5.82 -8.60
N ALA A 86 -13.40 -5.52 -8.50
CA ALA A 86 -13.96 -4.72 -7.41
C ALA A 86 -13.76 -5.40 -6.05
N LEU A 87 -14.00 -6.70 -5.95
CA LEU A 87 -13.79 -7.48 -4.74
C LEU A 87 -12.32 -7.43 -4.30
N VAL A 88 -11.38 -7.68 -5.20
CA VAL A 88 -9.94 -7.62 -4.92
C VAL A 88 -9.53 -6.23 -4.44
N THR A 89 -10.03 -5.18 -5.10
CA THR A 89 -9.75 -3.79 -4.73
C THR A 89 -10.23 -3.48 -3.32
N ILE A 90 -11.49 -3.82 -3.01
CA ILE A 90 -12.09 -3.61 -1.68
C ILE A 90 -11.35 -4.43 -0.62
N TYR A 91 -11.00 -5.68 -0.93
CA TYR A 91 -10.23 -6.55 -0.05
C TYR A 91 -8.89 -5.90 0.37
N PHE A 92 -8.07 -5.52 -0.59
CA PHE A 92 -6.78 -4.88 -0.29
C PHE A 92 -6.94 -3.56 0.45
N PHE A 93 -7.91 -2.73 0.05
CA PHE A 93 -8.17 -1.45 0.68
C PHE A 93 -8.57 -1.61 2.15
N LEU A 94 -9.51 -2.50 2.46
CA LEU A 94 -9.99 -2.74 3.82
C LEU A 94 -8.86 -3.26 4.73
N PHE A 95 -8.10 -4.26 4.28
CA PHE A 95 -7.01 -4.81 5.10
C PHE A 95 -5.88 -3.79 5.34
N MET A 96 -5.57 -2.96 4.35
CA MET A 96 -4.58 -1.90 4.54
C MET A 96 -5.06 -0.82 5.51
N LEU A 97 -6.34 -0.46 5.45
CA LEU A 97 -6.91 0.57 6.32
C LEU A 97 -7.03 0.09 7.77
N THR A 98 -7.40 -1.18 8.00
CA THR A 98 -7.73 -1.68 9.34
C THR A 98 -6.55 -2.35 10.05
N ALA A 99 -5.72 -3.08 9.33
CA ALA A 99 -4.72 -3.96 9.93
C ALA A 99 -3.27 -3.67 9.50
N SER A 100 -3.04 -2.74 8.56
CA SER A 100 -1.72 -2.46 7.98
C SER A 100 -1.03 -3.68 7.37
N GLN A 101 -1.76 -4.78 7.20
CA GLN A 101 -1.29 -6.04 6.62
C GLN A 101 -2.46 -6.86 6.09
N THR A 102 -2.24 -7.57 4.98
CA THR A 102 -3.21 -8.53 4.46
C THR A 102 -3.04 -9.91 5.12
N PRO A 103 -4.03 -10.81 5.02
CA PRO A 103 -3.88 -12.20 5.44
C PRO A 103 -2.65 -12.88 4.84
N GLY A 104 -2.38 -12.70 3.53
CA GLY A 104 -1.18 -13.23 2.88
C GLY A 104 0.11 -12.68 3.47
N MET A 105 0.15 -11.38 3.77
CA MET A 105 1.28 -10.75 4.45
C MET A 105 1.46 -11.32 5.86
N LYS A 106 0.39 -11.49 6.61
CA LYS A 106 0.42 -12.09 7.95
C LYS A 106 0.98 -13.52 7.92
N PHE A 107 0.57 -14.35 6.96
CA PHE A 107 1.11 -15.70 6.76
C PHE A 107 2.62 -15.71 6.46
N ARG A 108 3.14 -14.65 5.86
CA ARG A 108 4.56 -14.52 5.53
C ARG A 108 5.36 -13.74 6.57
N GLY A 109 4.73 -13.31 7.67
CA GLY A 109 5.37 -12.50 8.71
C GLY A 109 5.78 -11.12 8.19
N LEU A 110 4.94 -10.51 7.35
CA LEU A 110 5.19 -9.19 6.74
C LEU A 110 4.23 -8.16 7.32
N ILE A 111 4.72 -6.96 7.60
CA ILE A 111 3.92 -5.81 8.03
C ILE A 111 4.33 -4.57 7.25
N VAL A 112 3.35 -3.69 7.02
CA VAL A 112 3.62 -2.36 6.48
C VAL A 112 4.09 -1.44 7.62
N SER A 113 5.19 -0.76 7.40
CA SER A 113 5.77 0.20 8.32
C SER A 113 6.04 1.52 7.61
N THR A 114 6.11 2.60 8.37
CA THR A 114 6.59 3.89 7.89
C THR A 114 8.11 3.97 8.01
N THR A 115 8.75 4.93 7.35
CA THR A 115 10.19 5.21 7.45
C THR A 115 10.66 5.47 8.88
N GLU A 116 9.77 5.92 9.74
CA GLU A 116 10.04 6.22 11.16
C GLU A 116 9.77 5.03 12.08
N ASP A 117 9.55 3.83 11.51
CA ASP A 117 9.12 2.61 12.24
C ASP A 117 7.82 2.80 13.05
N ALA A 118 7.06 3.85 12.76
CA ALA A 118 5.78 4.14 13.37
C ALA A 118 4.65 3.27 12.76
N PRO A 119 3.57 3.02 13.50
CA PRO A 119 2.38 2.36 12.96
C PRO A 119 1.81 3.16 11.78
N LEU A 120 1.15 2.46 10.85
CA LEU A 120 0.57 3.07 9.67
C LEU A 120 -0.55 4.04 10.06
N ASP A 121 -0.36 5.33 9.77
CA ASP A 121 -1.40 6.34 9.93
C ASP A 121 -2.53 6.13 8.90
N PRO A 122 -3.82 6.36 9.25
CA PRO A 122 -4.96 6.24 8.33
C PRO A 122 -4.78 7.01 7.02
N LYS A 123 -4.16 8.19 7.06
CA LYS A 123 -3.86 8.98 5.85
C LYS A 123 -2.91 8.23 4.90
N ARG A 124 -1.83 7.66 5.43
CA ARG A 124 -0.86 6.86 4.65
C ARG A 124 -1.50 5.56 4.15
N ALA A 125 -2.39 4.94 4.94
CA ALA A 125 -3.16 3.77 4.53
C ALA A 125 -4.07 4.07 3.32
N CYS A 126 -4.79 5.20 3.34
CA CYS A 126 -5.58 5.66 2.21
C CYS A 126 -4.71 5.95 0.97
N LEU A 127 -3.59 6.68 1.13
CA LEU A 127 -2.66 6.96 0.04
C LEU A 127 -2.13 5.66 -0.58
N ARG A 128 -1.83 4.66 0.24
CA ARG A 128 -1.41 3.34 -0.20
C ARG A 128 -2.52 2.62 -0.99
N GLY A 129 -3.77 2.67 -0.52
CA GLY A 129 -4.93 2.14 -1.22
C GLY A 129 -5.12 2.78 -2.60
N PHE A 130 -5.03 4.10 -2.69
CA PHE A 130 -5.03 4.81 -3.99
C PHE A 130 -3.83 4.44 -4.85
N GLY A 131 -2.65 4.27 -4.27
CA GLY A 131 -1.45 3.81 -4.96
C GLY A 131 -1.64 2.42 -5.59
N TYR A 132 -2.36 1.51 -4.92
CA TYR A 132 -2.72 0.21 -5.50
C TYR A 132 -3.69 0.36 -6.68
N LEU A 133 -4.73 1.20 -6.57
CA LEU A 133 -5.64 1.48 -7.67
C LEU A 133 -4.89 2.00 -8.90
N ILE A 134 -4.01 3.00 -8.70
CA ILE A 134 -3.18 3.55 -9.78
C ILE A 134 -2.23 2.48 -10.35
N SER A 135 -1.74 1.56 -9.53
CA SER A 135 -0.82 0.48 -9.95
C SER A 135 -1.52 -0.60 -10.77
N ILE A 136 -2.81 -0.84 -10.52
CA ILE A 136 -3.61 -1.87 -11.20
C ILE A 136 -4.12 -1.36 -12.56
N LEU A 137 -4.53 -0.09 -12.65
CA LEU A 137 -5.10 0.51 -13.87
C LEU A 137 -4.24 0.31 -15.13
N PRO A 138 -2.92 0.55 -15.12
CA PRO A 138 -2.06 0.28 -16.27
C PRO A 138 -1.51 -1.16 -16.26
N LEU A 139 -2.40 -2.17 -16.22
CA LEU A 139 -2.01 -3.60 -16.31
C LEU A 139 -0.97 -4.03 -15.26
N LEU A 140 -1.15 -3.62 -14.00
CA LEU A 140 -0.27 -3.97 -12.89
C LEU A 140 1.15 -3.38 -13.00
N LEU A 141 1.39 -2.38 -13.84
CA LEU A 141 2.72 -1.77 -14.03
C LEU A 141 3.34 -1.29 -12.71
N GLY A 142 2.54 -0.78 -11.77
CA GLY A 142 3.04 -0.36 -10.47
C GLY A 142 3.59 -1.51 -9.62
N PHE A 143 3.12 -2.75 -9.85
CA PHE A 143 3.67 -3.97 -9.23
C PHE A 143 4.87 -4.49 -10.00
N ILE A 144 4.83 -4.45 -11.34
CA ILE A 144 5.96 -4.83 -12.20
C ILE A 144 7.15 -3.91 -11.93
N TRP A 145 6.89 -2.64 -11.67
CA TRP A 145 7.92 -1.67 -11.28
C TRP A 145 8.79 -2.16 -10.12
N MET A 146 8.20 -2.85 -9.14
CA MET A 146 8.93 -3.42 -8.01
C MET A 146 10.05 -4.39 -8.43
N LEU A 147 9.93 -5.05 -9.60
CA LEU A 147 10.96 -5.96 -10.12
C LEU A 147 12.17 -5.21 -10.66
N ILE A 148 11.96 -3.97 -11.14
CA ILE A 148 12.97 -3.14 -11.80
C ILE A 148 13.58 -2.14 -10.80
N ASP A 149 12.80 -1.74 -9.79
CA ASP A 149 13.20 -0.75 -8.81
C ASP A 149 14.36 -1.29 -7.93
N PRO A 150 15.46 -0.55 -7.75
CA PRO A 150 16.59 -0.99 -6.92
C PRO A 150 16.22 -1.31 -5.47
N GLU A 151 15.17 -0.69 -4.95
CA GLU A 151 14.67 -0.86 -3.59
C GLU A 151 13.48 -1.84 -3.50
N HIS A 152 13.04 -2.35 -4.66
CA HIS A 152 11.87 -3.23 -4.75
C HIS A 152 10.58 -2.63 -4.17
N LEU A 153 10.40 -1.32 -4.35
CA LEU A 153 9.21 -0.59 -3.92
C LEU A 153 8.17 -0.52 -5.03
N THR A 154 6.90 -0.75 -4.68
CA THR A 154 5.77 -0.49 -5.58
C THR A 154 5.47 1.01 -5.64
N TRP A 155 4.69 1.44 -6.63
CA TRP A 155 4.20 2.82 -6.68
C TRP A 155 3.39 3.17 -5.43
N ALA A 156 2.62 2.22 -4.90
CA ALA A 156 1.87 2.40 -3.66
C ALA A 156 2.81 2.67 -2.47
N ASP A 157 3.94 1.97 -2.38
CA ASP A 157 4.94 2.19 -1.33
C ASP A 157 5.53 3.61 -1.43
N LYS A 158 5.92 4.04 -2.65
CA LYS A 158 6.53 5.35 -2.89
C LYS A 158 5.57 6.51 -2.61
N VAL A 159 4.32 6.40 -3.07
CA VAL A 159 3.30 7.46 -2.86
C VAL A 159 2.91 7.60 -1.39
N SER A 160 2.86 6.50 -0.64
CA SER A 160 2.49 6.51 0.77
C SER A 160 3.66 6.73 1.73
N GLY A 161 4.91 6.72 1.25
CA GLY A 161 6.10 6.79 2.10
C GLY A 161 6.19 5.63 3.09
N THR A 162 5.82 4.42 2.64
CA THR A 162 5.79 3.21 3.46
C THR A 162 6.60 2.10 2.81
N TYR A 163 6.98 1.12 3.59
CA TYR A 163 7.67 -0.07 3.12
C TYR A 163 7.17 -1.33 3.85
N ILE A 164 7.52 -2.50 3.33
CA ILE A 164 7.15 -3.77 3.94
C ILE A 164 8.39 -4.34 4.64
N LYS A 165 8.25 -4.62 5.94
CA LYS A 165 9.28 -5.30 6.72
C LYS A 165 8.81 -6.67 7.18
N LYS A 166 9.77 -7.56 7.49
CA LYS A 166 9.51 -8.85 8.12
C LYS A 166 9.47 -8.66 9.64
N ILE A 167 8.49 -9.31 10.29
CA ILE A 167 8.38 -9.36 11.75
C ILE A 167 9.28 -10.49 12.26
#